data_bb5a19d2d61060c8913748ee2ac742bf
#
_entry.id   bb5a19d2d61060c8913748ee2ac742bf
#
_cell.length_a   1.000
_cell.length_b   1.000
_cell.length_c   1.000
_cell.angle_alpha   90.00
_cell.angle_beta   90.00
_cell.angle_gamma   90.00
#
_symmetry.space_group_name_H-M   'P 1'
#
loop_
_entity.id
_entity.type
_entity.pdbx_description
1 polymer ?
#
loop_
_entity_poly.entity_id
_entity_poly.type
_entity_poly.pdbx_seq_one_letter_code
_entity_poly.pdbx_strand_id
1 'polypeptide(L)'
;AKKMDRSKIKSNYCTNKASNAFKDLIKNCNCKYIIVSYNNMGQKGNARSQAKISDTEILEILNQKGKVKVFEQDFNYFTTGKTHIDDHKERLFLCEVCEQENEQLSYDTNIINEFAKSPLNYVGGKYKLLNQLTKKFPSEVNTFVDYFCGGGNVGVNINAKKVIAVDKEKYLIDVLNLFKKYSYTEIINQLEDIIEKYKLSNTYINGYDYYKCDSSSGLGSYNKERYLKLRADYNKMKNNTDEKTFKFLVLIIYGFNHQIRFNSSGEFNMPVGKRDFN
;
A
#
# COMPACT_ATOMS: atom_id res chain seq x y z
N ALA A 1 26.65 0.92 19.80
CA ALA A 1 26.32 0.65 18.38
C ALA A 1 26.23 1.98 17.61
N LYS A 2 27.03 2.13 16.56
CA LYS A 2 27.06 3.33 15.73
C LYS A 2 25.77 3.43 14.94
N LYS A 3 25.03 4.53 15.07
CA LYS A 3 23.77 4.74 14.36
C LYS A 3 24.06 4.84 12.86
N MET A 4 23.42 3.98 12.05
CA MET A 4 23.60 3.96 10.61
C MET A 4 23.10 5.27 9.98
N ASP A 5 23.87 5.86 9.08
CA ASP A 5 23.45 7.02 8.29
C ASP A 5 22.35 6.60 7.29
N ARG A 6 21.14 7.11 7.52
CA ARG A 6 19.95 6.86 6.69
C ARG A 6 19.68 7.97 5.69
N SER A 7 20.55 8.96 5.57
CA SER A 7 20.29 10.14 4.72
C SER A 7 20.06 9.79 3.26
N LYS A 8 20.75 8.75 2.74
CA LYS A 8 20.65 8.33 1.33
C LYS A 8 19.43 7.47 1.00
N ILE A 9 18.78 6.87 2.01
CA ILE A 9 17.65 5.97 1.82
C ILE A 9 16.30 6.56 2.26
N LYS A 10 16.33 7.67 3.00
CA LYS A 10 15.12 8.31 3.52
C LYS A 10 14.47 9.18 2.43
N SER A 11 13.20 8.91 2.12
CA SER A 11 12.43 9.76 1.22
C SER A 11 12.29 11.17 1.78
N ASN A 12 12.37 12.20 0.93
CA ASN A 12 12.10 13.58 1.31
C ASN A 12 10.69 13.74 1.90
N TYR A 13 9.72 12.94 1.45
CA TYR A 13 8.36 12.88 2.01
C TYR A 13 8.29 12.35 3.44
N CYS A 14 9.36 11.74 3.95
CA CYS A 14 9.47 11.29 5.34
C CYS A 14 10.33 12.22 6.21
N THR A 15 10.61 13.44 5.76
CA THR A 15 11.47 14.42 6.43
C THR A 15 10.76 15.78 6.53
N ASN A 16 11.40 16.76 7.16
CA ASN A 16 10.96 18.16 7.14
C ASN A 16 10.98 18.81 5.74
N LYS A 17 11.51 18.13 4.72
CA LYS A 17 11.48 18.57 3.32
C LYS A 17 10.23 18.11 2.57
N ALA A 18 9.26 17.49 3.25
CA ALA A 18 8.06 16.92 2.63
C ALA A 18 7.25 17.96 1.85
N SER A 19 7.06 19.15 2.39
CA SER A 19 6.34 20.26 1.74
C SER A 19 7.04 20.70 0.45
N ASN A 20 8.36 20.86 0.46
CA ASN A 20 9.12 21.22 -0.75
C ASN A 20 9.07 20.13 -1.82
N ALA A 21 9.20 18.85 -1.41
CA ALA A 21 9.09 17.73 -2.33
C ALA A 21 7.69 17.62 -2.95
N PHE A 22 6.64 17.91 -2.18
CA PHE A 22 5.27 17.97 -2.66
C PHE A 22 5.09 19.13 -3.65
N LYS A 23 5.58 20.32 -3.33
CA LYS A 23 5.55 21.48 -4.21
C LYS A 23 6.23 21.19 -5.55
N ASP A 24 7.41 20.58 -5.53
CA ASP A 24 8.13 20.19 -6.75
C ASP A 24 7.34 19.18 -7.59
N LEU A 25 6.75 18.17 -6.95
CA LEU A 25 5.92 17.19 -7.62
C LEU A 25 4.73 17.88 -8.34
N ILE A 26 3.96 18.68 -7.60
CA ILE A 26 2.77 19.36 -8.15
C ILE A 26 3.15 20.33 -9.26
N LYS A 27 4.23 21.09 -9.11
CA LYS A 27 4.72 22.00 -10.14
C LYS A 27 4.99 21.28 -11.48
N ASN A 28 5.57 20.08 -11.43
CA ASN A 28 5.97 19.32 -12.61
C ASN A 28 4.88 18.36 -13.11
N CYS A 29 3.73 18.22 -12.43
CA CYS A 29 2.61 17.42 -12.93
C CYS A 29 2.01 18.07 -14.18
N ASN A 30 1.86 17.28 -15.25
CA ASN A 30 1.11 17.62 -16.46
C ASN A 30 -0.11 16.70 -16.55
N CYS A 31 -1.26 17.17 -16.04
CA CYS A 31 -2.48 16.38 -15.95
C CYS A 31 -3.69 17.32 -15.80
N LYS A 32 -4.88 16.82 -16.13
CA LYS A 32 -6.16 17.59 -15.96
C LYS A 32 -6.61 17.67 -14.51
N TYR A 33 -6.37 16.63 -13.74
CA TYR A 33 -6.81 16.51 -12.34
C TYR A 33 -5.67 16.05 -11.47
N ILE A 34 -5.58 16.61 -10.26
CA ILE A 34 -4.71 16.13 -9.19
C ILE A 34 -5.58 15.78 -7.99
N ILE A 35 -5.48 14.56 -7.52
CA ILE A 35 -6.19 14.10 -6.32
C ILE A 35 -5.17 13.79 -5.25
N VAL A 36 -5.29 14.47 -4.10
CA VAL A 36 -4.41 14.25 -2.94
C VAL A 36 -5.25 13.74 -1.78
N SER A 37 -4.93 12.54 -1.28
CA SER A 37 -5.49 12.01 -0.04
C SER A 37 -4.48 12.18 1.09
N TYR A 38 -4.84 12.91 2.13
CA TYR A 38 -3.96 13.22 3.24
C TYR A 38 -4.74 13.29 4.56
N ASN A 39 -4.24 12.62 5.61
CA ASN A 39 -4.88 12.64 6.92
C ASN A 39 -4.38 13.80 7.78
N ASN A 40 -5.14 14.17 8.83
CA ASN A 40 -4.81 15.27 9.73
C ASN A 40 -3.86 14.89 10.89
N MET A 41 -3.25 13.71 10.87
CA MET A 41 -2.35 13.25 11.95
C MET A 41 -1.14 14.13 12.19
N GLY A 42 -0.71 14.88 11.17
CA GLY A 42 0.43 15.80 11.26
C GLY A 42 0.21 16.99 12.19
N GLN A 43 -1.03 17.32 12.53
CA GLN A 43 -1.37 18.48 13.40
C GLN A 43 -1.21 18.16 14.89
N LYS A 44 -1.06 16.89 15.29
CA LYS A 44 -1.06 16.47 16.69
C LYS A 44 0.37 16.16 17.19
N GLY A 45 0.72 16.73 18.35
CA GLY A 45 2.09 16.86 18.90
C GLY A 45 2.90 15.57 19.14
N ASN A 46 2.33 14.37 18.97
CA ASN A 46 2.97 13.09 19.24
C ASN A 46 3.27 12.25 17.97
N ALA A 47 3.24 12.86 16.79
CA ALA A 47 3.56 12.15 15.57
C ALA A 47 5.05 11.75 15.53
N ARG A 48 5.35 10.47 15.40
CA ARG A 48 6.73 9.94 15.26
C ARG A 48 7.43 10.40 13.98
N SER A 49 6.70 10.96 13.03
CA SER A 49 7.23 11.49 11.78
C SER A 49 7.33 13.01 11.85
N GLN A 50 8.47 13.55 11.43
CA GLN A 50 8.67 15.00 11.22
C GLN A 50 8.15 15.46 9.85
N ALA A 51 7.65 14.55 9.04
CA ALA A 51 7.05 14.83 7.75
C ALA A 51 5.63 15.36 7.98
N LYS A 52 5.48 16.67 7.96
CA LYS A 52 4.21 17.34 8.12
C LYS A 52 4.04 18.31 6.97
N ILE A 53 2.88 18.20 6.29
CA ILE A 53 2.41 19.22 5.37
C ILE A 53 1.05 19.65 5.93
N SER A 54 0.91 20.93 6.22
CA SER A 54 -0.37 21.46 6.70
C SER A 54 -1.39 21.54 5.57
N ASP A 55 -2.67 21.60 5.92
CA ASP A 55 -3.75 21.78 4.95
C ASP A 55 -3.61 23.07 4.17
N THR A 56 -3.19 24.12 4.86
CA THR A 56 -2.92 25.43 4.24
C THR A 56 -1.82 25.30 3.18
N GLU A 57 -0.71 24.62 3.48
CA GLU A 57 0.35 24.39 2.50
C GLU A 57 -0.11 23.55 1.32
N ILE A 58 -0.91 22.48 1.56
CA ILE A 58 -1.47 21.65 0.48
C ILE A 58 -2.36 22.51 -0.42
N LEU A 59 -3.26 23.31 0.17
CA LEU A 59 -4.16 24.19 -0.57
C LEU A 59 -3.39 25.27 -1.35
N GLU A 60 -2.41 25.92 -0.74
CA GLU A 60 -1.58 26.93 -1.41
C GLU A 60 -0.84 26.34 -2.63
N ILE A 61 -0.29 25.15 -2.47
CA ILE A 61 0.44 24.48 -3.56
C ILE A 61 -0.50 24.07 -4.68
N LEU A 62 -1.65 23.49 -4.36
CA LEU A 62 -2.62 23.04 -5.36
C LEU A 62 -3.32 24.21 -6.07
N ASN A 63 -3.64 25.29 -5.35
CA ASN A 63 -4.27 26.49 -5.93
C ASN A 63 -3.36 27.21 -6.95
N GLN A 64 -2.04 26.95 -6.93
CA GLN A 64 -1.14 27.43 -7.99
C GLN A 64 -1.33 26.69 -9.32
N LYS A 65 -2.00 25.53 -9.31
CA LYS A 65 -2.28 24.72 -10.50
C LYS A 65 -3.72 24.85 -11.00
N GLY A 66 -4.68 25.02 -10.11
CA GLY A 66 -6.07 25.04 -10.52
C GLY A 66 -7.04 25.23 -9.35
N LYS A 67 -8.34 24.98 -9.62
CA LYS A 67 -9.40 25.08 -8.62
C LYS A 67 -9.39 23.87 -7.70
N VAL A 68 -9.41 24.09 -6.39
CA VAL A 68 -9.37 23.02 -5.41
C VAL A 68 -10.70 22.87 -4.67
N LYS A 69 -11.22 21.65 -4.61
CA LYS A 69 -12.34 21.24 -3.75
C LYS A 69 -11.80 20.31 -2.67
N VAL A 70 -12.24 20.51 -1.42
CA VAL A 70 -11.84 19.66 -0.28
C VAL A 70 -13.03 18.86 0.19
N PHE A 71 -12.82 17.54 0.37
CA PHE A 71 -13.79 16.62 0.95
C PHE A 71 -13.20 16.02 2.22
N GLU A 72 -13.99 15.95 3.28
CA GLU A 72 -13.57 15.40 4.57
C GLU A 72 -14.38 14.16 4.92
N GLN A 73 -13.75 13.20 5.58
CA GLN A 73 -14.38 11.99 6.08
C GLN A 73 -13.82 11.64 7.44
N ASP A 74 -14.71 11.30 8.37
CA ASP A 74 -14.32 10.71 9.65
C ASP A 74 -13.68 9.35 9.42
N PHE A 75 -12.56 9.11 10.06
CA PHE A 75 -11.78 7.88 9.91
C PHE A 75 -11.43 7.28 11.25
N ASN A 76 -12.03 6.11 11.55
CA ASN A 76 -11.66 5.30 12.70
C ASN A 76 -10.34 4.58 12.43
N TYR A 77 -9.29 4.96 13.13
CA TYR A 77 -7.98 4.34 12.98
C TYR A 77 -7.80 3.18 13.98
N PHE A 78 -6.94 2.24 13.59
CA PHE A 78 -6.56 1.14 14.45
C PHE A 78 -5.53 1.61 15.48
N THR A 79 -5.88 1.60 16.77
CA THR A 79 -4.95 1.92 17.86
C THR A 79 -4.47 0.66 18.54
N THR A 80 -3.15 0.50 18.60
CA THR A 80 -2.47 -0.51 19.43
C THR A 80 -2.00 0.07 20.77
N GLY A 81 -2.55 1.19 21.23
CA GLY A 81 -2.08 1.88 22.43
C GLY A 81 -3.04 2.93 23.00
N LYS A 82 -2.64 3.53 24.12
CA LYS A 82 -3.41 4.46 24.96
C LYS A 82 -3.73 5.84 24.34
N THR A 83 -3.48 6.05 23.05
CA THR A 83 -3.67 7.37 22.44
C THR A 83 -5.06 7.44 21.81
N HIS A 84 -5.98 8.10 22.45
CA HIS A 84 -7.24 8.51 21.85
C HIS A 84 -6.97 9.80 21.05
N ILE A 85 -7.41 9.83 19.79
CA ILE A 85 -7.34 11.03 18.96
C ILE A 85 -8.75 11.38 18.58
N ASP A 86 -9.25 12.47 19.16
CA ASP A 86 -10.54 13.02 18.79
C ASP A 86 -10.41 13.74 17.43
N ASP A 87 -11.47 13.68 16.62
CA ASP A 87 -11.55 14.34 15.31
C ASP A 87 -10.48 13.90 14.30
N HIS A 88 -10.32 12.58 14.13
CA HIS A 88 -9.45 12.01 13.10
C HIS A 88 -10.18 11.98 11.76
N LYS A 89 -9.69 12.79 10.81
CA LYS A 89 -10.26 12.90 9.46
C LYS A 89 -9.25 12.53 8.39
N GLU A 90 -9.73 11.82 7.38
CA GLU A 90 -9.07 11.70 6.09
C GLU A 90 -9.63 12.80 5.18
N ARG A 91 -8.75 13.51 4.47
CA ARG A 91 -9.14 14.59 3.56
C ARG A 91 -8.73 14.27 2.14
N LEU A 92 -9.60 14.60 1.23
CA LEU A 92 -9.36 14.49 -0.20
C LEU A 92 -9.39 15.88 -0.82
N PHE A 93 -8.28 16.29 -1.39
CA PHE A 93 -8.15 17.53 -2.16
C PHE A 93 -8.24 17.17 -3.65
N LEU A 94 -9.25 17.63 -4.32
CA LEU A 94 -9.43 17.50 -5.77
C LEU A 94 -9.08 18.85 -6.41
N CYS A 95 -7.97 18.88 -7.16
CA CYS A 95 -7.57 20.05 -7.95
C CYS A 95 -7.88 19.79 -9.42
N GLU A 96 -8.71 20.66 -9.99
CA GLU A 96 -8.97 20.76 -11.43
C GLU A 96 -7.94 21.72 -12.00
N VAL A 97 -6.95 21.19 -12.73
CA VAL A 97 -5.87 22.00 -13.30
C VAL A 97 -6.44 22.80 -14.48
N CYS A 98 -6.42 24.11 -14.38
CA CYS A 98 -7.02 25.00 -15.38
C CYS A 98 -6.25 24.94 -16.71
N GLU A 99 -6.78 24.20 -17.67
CA GLU A 99 -6.73 24.52 -19.08
C GLU A 99 -8.16 24.69 -19.54
N GLN A 100 -8.42 25.86 -20.12
CA GLN A 100 -9.66 26.40 -20.63
C GLN A 100 -10.71 25.39 -21.09
N GLU A 101 -11.94 25.74 -20.71
CA GLU A 101 -13.26 25.31 -21.18
C GLU A 101 -14.05 24.37 -20.27
N ASN A 102 -15.27 24.85 -20.01
CA ASN A 102 -16.31 24.26 -19.19
C ASN A 102 -16.80 22.91 -19.72
N GLU A 103 -16.15 21.83 -19.36
CA GLU A 103 -16.82 20.54 -19.30
C GLU A 103 -17.36 20.33 -17.89
N GLN A 104 -18.67 20.29 -17.79
CA GLN A 104 -19.38 19.92 -16.57
C GLN A 104 -18.97 18.49 -16.21
N LEU A 105 -18.22 18.33 -15.13
CA LEU A 105 -17.81 17.00 -14.64
C LEU A 105 -19.05 16.16 -14.37
N SER A 106 -19.30 15.19 -15.23
CA SER A 106 -20.20 14.09 -14.89
C SER A 106 -19.47 13.14 -13.95
N TYR A 107 -20.00 12.97 -12.75
CA TYR A 107 -19.50 11.94 -11.82
C TYR A 107 -20.26 10.66 -12.12
N ASP A 108 -19.51 9.56 -12.28
CA ASP A 108 -20.12 8.26 -12.45
C ASP A 108 -20.83 7.86 -11.16
N THR A 109 -22.15 7.71 -11.24
CA THR A 109 -23.00 7.22 -10.15
C THR A 109 -23.08 5.68 -10.17
N ASN A 110 -22.44 5.02 -11.14
CA ASN A 110 -22.40 3.58 -11.19
C ASN A 110 -21.59 3.04 -10.02
N ILE A 111 -22.31 2.53 -9.02
CA ILE A 111 -21.75 1.89 -7.85
C ILE A 111 -21.10 0.60 -8.33
N ILE A 112 -19.77 0.54 -8.26
CA ILE A 112 -19.06 -0.73 -8.31
C ILE A 112 -19.46 -1.47 -7.05
N ASN A 113 -20.29 -2.50 -7.18
CA ASN A 113 -20.85 -3.24 -6.05
C ASN A 113 -19.78 -4.02 -5.27
N GLU A 114 -18.62 -4.24 -5.86
CA GLU A 114 -17.54 -5.00 -5.22
C GLU A 114 -16.16 -4.50 -5.68
N PHE A 115 -15.38 -3.97 -4.73
CA PHE A 115 -14.01 -3.56 -4.98
C PHE A 115 -13.04 -4.71 -4.76
N ALA A 116 -12.10 -4.88 -5.67
CA ALA A 116 -10.98 -5.80 -5.51
C ALA A 116 -10.06 -5.31 -4.39
N LYS A 117 -9.88 -6.14 -3.35
CA LYS A 117 -8.95 -5.86 -2.27
C LYS A 117 -7.56 -6.35 -2.63
N SER A 118 -6.56 -5.47 -2.54
CA SER A 118 -5.17 -5.90 -2.70
C SER A 118 -4.78 -6.96 -1.65
N PRO A 119 -4.09 -8.03 -2.03
CA PRO A 119 -3.55 -9.00 -1.08
C PRO A 119 -2.40 -8.43 -0.24
N LEU A 120 -1.86 -7.27 -0.63
CA LEU A 120 -0.78 -6.60 0.09
C LEU A 120 -1.34 -5.76 1.24
N ASN A 121 -1.09 -6.18 2.49
CA ASN A 121 -1.41 -5.39 3.67
C ASN A 121 -0.35 -4.30 3.88
N TYR A 122 -0.42 -3.24 3.06
CA TYR A 122 0.51 -2.12 3.13
C TYR A 122 -0.09 -0.95 3.90
N VAL A 123 0.74 -0.30 4.74
CA VAL A 123 0.30 0.79 5.61
C VAL A 123 -0.21 1.97 4.77
N GLY A 124 -1.36 2.52 5.16
CA GLY A 124 -1.99 3.63 4.44
C GLY A 124 -2.87 3.22 3.27
N GLY A 125 -3.14 1.92 3.09
CA GLY A 125 -4.02 1.41 2.03
C GLY A 125 -5.41 2.07 2.07
N LYS A 126 -5.93 2.47 0.91
CA LYS A 126 -7.18 3.24 0.75
C LYS A 126 -8.42 2.37 0.48
N TYR A 127 -8.31 1.04 0.64
CA TYR A 127 -9.42 0.12 0.35
C TYR A 127 -10.74 0.53 1.01
N LYS A 128 -10.70 0.86 2.32
CA LYS A 128 -11.89 1.27 3.09
C LYS A 128 -12.53 2.58 2.61
N LEU A 129 -11.80 3.38 1.83
CA LEU A 129 -12.23 4.67 1.33
C LEU A 129 -12.68 4.62 -0.13
N LEU A 130 -12.53 3.49 -0.83
CA LEU A 130 -12.80 3.39 -2.27
C LEU A 130 -14.22 3.82 -2.62
N ASN A 131 -15.22 3.40 -1.85
CA ASN A 131 -16.62 3.79 -2.06
C ASN A 131 -16.85 5.31 -2.11
N GLN A 132 -15.99 6.06 -1.44
CA GLN A 132 -16.10 7.51 -1.35
C GLN A 132 -15.19 8.18 -2.37
N LEU A 133 -13.99 7.63 -2.57
CA LEU A 133 -13.00 8.14 -3.50
C LEU A 133 -13.50 8.03 -4.95
N THR A 134 -14.01 6.86 -5.35
CA THR A 134 -14.43 6.61 -6.73
C THR A 134 -15.56 7.54 -7.17
N LYS A 135 -16.45 7.94 -6.25
CA LYS A 135 -17.51 8.93 -6.52
C LYS A 135 -16.99 10.34 -6.82
N LYS A 136 -15.71 10.59 -6.56
CA LYS A 136 -15.06 11.89 -6.78
C LYS A 136 -14.10 11.87 -7.97
N PHE A 137 -13.95 10.73 -8.62
CA PHE A 137 -13.17 10.64 -9.86
C PHE A 137 -14.06 10.99 -11.05
N PRO A 138 -13.49 11.55 -12.14
CA PRO A 138 -14.20 11.73 -13.39
C PRO A 138 -14.76 10.38 -13.91
N SER A 139 -15.91 10.44 -14.59
CA SER A 139 -16.55 9.25 -15.17
C SER A 139 -15.71 8.59 -16.27
N GLU A 140 -14.97 9.41 -17.02
CA GLU A 140 -14.08 8.95 -18.08
C GLU A 140 -12.63 9.32 -17.78
N VAL A 141 -11.80 8.32 -17.64
CA VAL A 141 -10.36 8.49 -17.39
C VAL A 141 -9.57 7.75 -18.47
N ASN A 142 -8.84 8.48 -19.30
CA ASN A 142 -7.95 7.86 -20.29
C ASN A 142 -6.71 7.28 -19.62
N THR A 143 -6.03 8.07 -18.81
CA THR A 143 -4.85 7.62 -18.07
C THR A 143 -4.96 8.04 -16.62
N PHE A 144 -4.89 7.05 -15.73
CA PHE A 144 -4.81 7.26 -14.29
C PHE A 144 -3.40 6.94 -13.80
N VAL A 145 -2.80 7.86 -13.06
CA VAL A 145 -1.49 7.66 -12.43
C VAL A 145 -1.72 7.54 -10.92
N ASP A 146 -1.55 6.30 -10.40
CA ASP A 146 -1.58 6.02 -8.95
C ASP A 146 -0.18 6.29 -8.39
N TYR A 147 0.06 7.52 -8.00
CA TYR A 147 1.35 7.98 -7.48
C TYR A 147 1.40 7.73 -5.97
N PHE A 148 2.37 6.96 -5.49
CA PHE A 148 2.41 6.34 -4.16
C PHE A 148 1.38 5.22 -4.00
N CYS A 149 1.30 4.33 -4.99
CA CYS A 149 0.25 3.32 -5.09
C CYS A 149 0.22 2.32 -3.90
N GLY A 150 1.33 2.16 -3.18
CA GLY A 150 1.43 1.21 -2.09
C GLY A 150 1.00 -0.19 -2.51
N GLY A 151 -0.04 -0.75 -1.87
CA GLY A 151 -0.63 -2.04 -2.27
C GLY A 151 -1.49 -1.99 -3.53
N GLY A 152 -1.64 -0.84 -4.22
CA GLY A 152 -2.36 -0.71 -5.49
C GLY A 152 -3.88 -0.68 -5.36
N ASN A 153 -4.44 -0.51 -4.15
CA ASN A 153 -5.91 -0.58 -3.96
C ASN A 153 -6.71 0.43 -4.78
N VAL A 154 -6.17 1.60 -5.07
CA VAL A 154 -6.86 2.61 -5.90
C VAL A 154 -6.74 2.25 -7.36
N GLY A 155 -5.50 2.06 -7.85
CA GLY A 155 -5.24 1.82 -9.27
C GLY A 155 -5.95 0.59 -9.84
N VAL A 156 -6.12 -0.50 -9.06
CA VAL A 156 -6.82 -1.70 -9.53
C VAL A 156 -8.35 -1.55 -9.55
N ASN A 157 -8.89 -0.51 -8.92
CA ASN A 157 -10.33 -0.30 -8.80
C ASN A 157 -10.84 0.94 -9.56
N ILE A 158 -9.96 1.62 -10.28
CA ILE A 158 -10.35 2.79 -11.07
C ILE A 158 -10.77 2.37 -12.49
N ASN A 159 -11.87 2.92 -12.97
CA ASN A 159 -12.27 2.76 -14.37
C ASN A 159 -11.45 3.70 -15.26
N ALA A 160 -10.34 3.22 -15.81
CA ALA A 160 -9.47 3.98 -16.69
C ALA A 160 -8.95 3.10 -17.83
N LYS A 161 -8.75 3.68 -19.02
CA LYS A 161 -8.20 2.95 -20.18
C LYS A 161 -6.75 2.50 -19.91
N LYS A 162 -6.00 3.29 -19.15
CA LYS A 162 -4.62 2.99 -18.76
C LYS A 162 -4.39 3.39 -17.31
N VAL A 163 -3.80 2.48 -16.53
CA VAL A 163 -3.36 2.75 -15.16
C VAL A 163 -1.84 2.62 -15.08
N ILE A 164 -1.21 3.60 -14.45
CA ILE A 164 0.24 3.62 -14.19
C ILE A 164 0.43 3.67 -12.68
N ALA A 165 0.88 2.57 -12.09
CA ALA A 165 1.21 2.47 -10.69
C ALA A 165 2.66 2.88 -10.44
N VAL A 166 2.89 3.79 -9.51
CA VAL A 166 4.20 4.32 -9.14
C VAL A 166 4.40 4.22 -7.64
N ASP A 167 5.48 3.60 -7.22
CA ASP A 167 5.91 3.59 -5.81
C ASP A 167 7.43 3.54 -5.71
N LYS A 168 7.98 4.06 -4.61
CA LYS A 168 9.41 3.97 -4.30
C LYS A 168 9.83 2.55 -3.94
N GLU A 169 8.93 1.82 -3.31
CA GLU A 169 9.20 0.48 -2.80
C GLU A 169 9.07 -0.54 -3.94
N LYS A 170 10.20 -0.83 -4.55
CA LYS A 170 10.27 -1.68 -5.74
C LYS A 170 9.57 -3.04 -5.58
N TYR A 171 9.64 -3.65 -4.42
CA TYR A 171 8.99 -4.94 -4.16
C TYR A 171 7.46 -4.90 -4.32
N LEU A 172 6.81 -3.74 -4.08
CA LEU A 172 5.38 -3.58 -4.34
C LEU A 172 5.09 -3.60 -5.84
N ILE A 173 5.89 -2.88 -6.60
CA ILE A 173 5.78 -2.83 -8.07
C ILE A 173 6.09 -4.21 -8.69
N ASP A 174 7.09 -4.93 -8.16
CA ASP A 174 7.41 -6.28 -8.62
C ASP A 174 6.21 -7.23 -8.42
N VAL A 175 5.48 -7.14 -7.29
CA VAL A 175 4.25 -7.92 -7.06
C VAL A 175 3.13 -7.53 -8.02
N LEU A 176 2.89 -6.24 -8.23
CA LEU A 176 1.86 -5.77 -9.17
C LEU A 176 2.17 -6.23 -10.61
N ASN A 177 3.44 -6.18 -11.02
CA ASN A 177 3.87 -6.68 -12.31
C ASN A 177 3.70 -8.21 -12.44
N LEU A 178 3.94 -8.95 -11.35
CA LEU A 178 3.71 -10.40 -11.31
C LEU A 178 2.23 -10.72 -11.50
N PHE A 179 1.32 -10.02 -10.83
CA PHE A 179 -0.13 -10.17 -11.03
C PHE A 179 -0.60 -9.81 -12.43
N LYS A 180 0.08 -8.89 -13.10
CA LYS A 180 -0.18 -8.56 -14.50
C LYS A 180 0.33 -9.65 -15.46
N LYS A 181 1.44 -10.32 -15.12
CA LYS A 181 2.14 -11.27 -15.99
C LYS A 181 1.54 -12.67 -15.95
N TYR A 182 1.09 -13.12 -14.79
CA TYR A 182 0.62 -14.49 -14.56
C TYR A 182 -0.89 -14.52 -14.31
N SER A 183 -1.54 -15.57 -14.78
CA SER A 183 -2.93 -15.86 -14.44
C SER A 183 -3.08 -16.25 -12.96
N TYR A 184 -4.31 -16.19 -12.45
CA TYR A 184 -4.61 -16.60 -11.07
C TYR A 184 -4.11 -18.04 -10.78
N THR A 185 -4.41 -18.99 -11.67
CA THR A 185 -4.01 -20.41 -11.51
C THR A 185 -2.51 -20.57 -11.47
N GLU A 186 -1.77 -19.89 -12.36
CA GLU A 186 -0.31 -19.94 -12.36
C GLU A 186 0.28 -19.37 -11.06
N ILE A 187 -0.30 -18.28 -10.55
CA ILE A 187 0.15 -17.68 -9.27
C ILE A 187 -0.06 -18.67 -8.14
N ILE A 188 -1.26 -19.29 -8.03
CA ILE A 188 -1.57 -20.25 -6.97
C ILE A 188 -0.61 -21.43 -7.03
N ASN A 189 -0.43 -22.04 -8.20
CA ASN A 189 0.49 -23.18 -8.38
C ASN A 189 1.92 -22.83 -7.92
N GLN A 190 2.44 -21.66 -8.31
CA GLN A 190 3.78 -21.22 -7.88
C GLN A 190 3.89 -21.00 -6.36
N LEU A 191 2.84 -20.50 -5.71
CA LEU A 191 2.81 -20.37 -4.26
C LEU A 191 2.78 -21.75 -3.58
N GLU A 192 1.97 -22.68 -4.08
CA GLU A 192 1.87 -24.06 -3.57
C GLU A 192 3.20 -24.82 -3.72
N ASP A 193 3.88 -24.69 -4.85
CA ASP A 193 5.20 -25.29 -5.08
C ASP A 193 6.22 -24.82 -4.02
N ILE A 194 6.20 -23.52 -3.68
CA ILE A 194 7.06 -22.95 -2.64
C ILE A 194 6.66 -23.47 -1.25
N ILE A 195 5.36 -23.50 -0.96
CA ILE A 195 4.81 -24.00 0.31
C ILE A 195 5.24 -25.45 0.53
N GLU A 196 5.11 -26.30 -0.49
CA GLU A 196 5.53 -27.70 -0.45
C GLU A 196 7.06 -27.83 -0.29
N LYS A 197 7.83 -27.11 -1.12
CA LYS A 197 9.31 -27.12 -1.07
C LYS A 197 9.85 -26.81 0.31
N TYR A 198 9.25 -25.84 1.02
CA TYR A 198 9.67 -25.46 2.37
C TYR A 198 8.89 -26.18 3.47
N LYS A 199 7.99 -27.09 3.12
CA LYS A 199 7.14 -27.86 4.05
C LYS A 199 6.36 -26.95 5.02
N LEU A 200 5.90 -25.81 4.53
CA LEU A 200 5.03 -24.93 5.29
C LEU A 200 3.65 -25.56 5.46
N SER A 201 2.90 -25.14 6.47
CA SER A 201 1.53 -25.65 6.66
C SER A 201 0.62 -25.25 5.52
N ASN A 202 -0.38 -26.08 5.24
CA ASN A 202 -1.49 -25.77 4.35
C ASN A 202 -2.76 -26.34 5.00
N THR A 203 -3.46 -25.52 5.78
CA THR A 203 -4.65 -25.96 6.52
C THR A 203 -5.86 -26.12 5.62
N TYR A 204 -5.89 -25.53 4.44
CA TYR A 204 -6.92 -25.77 3.42
C TYR A 204 -6.94 -27.25 3.00
N ILE A 205 -5.75 -27.87 2.86
CA ILE A 205 -5.64 -29.28 2.46
C ILE A 205 -5.73 -30.22 3.67
N ASN A 206 -4.98 -29.92 4.75
CA ASN A 206 -4.73 -30.89 5.83
C ASN A 206 -5.55 -30.63 7.11
N GLY A 207 -6.17 -29.46 7.26
CA GLY A 207 -6.79 -29.03 8.51
C GLY A 207 -5.78 -28.69 9.62
N TYR A 208 -6.27 -28.13 10.72
CA TYR A 208 -5.43 -27.76 11.88
C TYR A 208 -4.94 -28.96 12.69
N ASP A 209 -5.77 -30.00 12.79
CA ASP A 209 -5.45 -31.20 13.59
C ASP A 209 -4.22 -31.94 13.09
N TYR A 210 -4.00 -31.96 11.77
CA TYR A 210 -2.80 -32.51 11.17
C TYR A 210 -1.51 -31.88 11.71
N TYR A 211 -1.56 -30.58 12.00
CA TYR A 211 -0.43 -29.82 12.55
C TYR A 211 -0.42 -29.78 14.08
N LYS A 212 -1.31 -30.55 14.74
CA LYS A 212 -1.46 -30.63 16.20
C LYS A 212 -1.65 -29.24 16.84
N CYS A 213 -2.47 -28.42 16.22
CA CYS A 213 -2.82 -27.07 16.70
C CYS A 213 -4.28 -26.75 16.40
N ASP A 214 -4.78 -25.68 16.99
CA ASP A 214 -6.10 -25.11 16.72
C ASP A 214 -5.98 -23.68 16.20
N SER A 215 -7.12 -23.07 15.84
CA SER A 215 -7.16 -21.70 15.31
C SER A 215 -6.68 -20.65 16.31
N SER A 216 -6.70 -20.93 17.63
CA SER A 216 -6.28 -19.99 18.69
C SER A 216 -4.77 -20.03 18.92
N SER A 217 -4.18 -21.21 19.03
CA SER A 217 -2.73 -21.40 19.14
C SER A 217 -2.01 -21.05 17.85
N GLY A 218 -2.64 -21.42 16.71
CA GLY A 218 -2.18 -21.12 15.36
C GLY A 218 -0.93 -21.92 14.97
N LEU A 219 -0.47 -21.68 13.75
CA LEU A 219 0.56 -22.44 13.05
C LEU A 219 1.99 -21.90 13.25
N GLY A 220 2.15 -20.85 14.07
CA GLY A 220 3.43 -20.16 14.22
C GLY A 220 4.56 -21.09 14.67
N SER A 221 4.32 -21.98 15.64
CA SER A 221 5.32 -22.93 16.12
C SER A 221 5.72 -23.94 15.05
N TYR A 222 4.75 -24.50 14.32
CA TYR A 222 4.99 -25.44 13.24
C TYR A 222 5.80 -24.80 12.10
N ASN A 223 5.45 -23.58 11.70
CA ASN A 223 6.06 -22.90 10.57
C ASN A 223 7.40 -22.22 10.88
N LYS A 224 7.75 -21.98 12.15
CA LYS A 224 8.86 -21.12 12.55
C LYS A 224 10.17 -21.40 11.83
N GLU A 225 10.69 -22.61 11.92
CA GLU A 225 11.99 -22.98 11.32
C GLU A 225 11.91 -22.97 9.78
N ARG A 226 10.83 -23.47 9.22
CA ARG A 226 10.54 -23.53 7.80
C ARG A 226 10.48 -22.13 7.17
N TYR A 227 9.77 -21.25 7.83
CA TYR A 227 9.65 -19.85 7.45
C TYR A 227 11.00 -19.12 7.55
N LEU A 228 11.79 -19.36 8.59
CA LEU A 228 13.11 -18.77 8.74
C LEU A 228 14.05 -19.22 7.61
N LYS A 229 13.97 -20.49 7.18
CA LYS A 229 14.72 -21.00 6.02
C LYS A 229 14.30 -20.28 4.74
N LEU A 230 13.01 -20.20 4.45
CA LEU A 230 12.48 -19.45 3.28
C LEU A 230 12.95 -17.99 3.31
N ARG A 231 12.87 -17.33 4.47
CA ARG A 231 13.30 -15.94 4.64
C ARG A 231 14.79 -15.75 4.41
N ALA A 232 15.62 -16.67 4.90
CA ALA A 232 17.05 -16.64 4.67
C ALA A 232 17.40 -16.82 3.18
N ASP A 233 16.72 -17.75 2.50
CA ASP A 233 16.92 -17.97 1.07
C ASP A 233 16.47 -16.77 0.23
N TYR A 234 15.32 -16.17 0.57
CA TYR A 234 14.85 -14.92 -0.05
C TYR A 234 15.89 -13.79 0.10
N ASN A 235 16.42 -13.59 1.30
CA ASN A 235 17.37 -12.50 1.58
C ASN A 235 18.74 -12.71 0.89
N LYS A 236 19.14 -13.95 0.58
CA LYS A 236 20.35 -14.26 -0.19
C LYS A 236 20.22 -13.94 -1.68
N MET A 237 19.00 -13.88 -2.21
CA MET A 237 18.76 -13.61 -3.64
C MET A 237 19.06 -12.15 -3.98
N LYS A 238 20.13 -11.92 -4.75
CA LYS A 238 20.56 -10.57 -5.15
C LYS A 238 19.71 -10.00 -6.29
N ASN A 239 19.32 -10.86 -7.24
CA ASN A 239 18.58 -10.45 -8.43
C ASN A 239 17.08 -10.44 -8.15
N ASN A 240 16.40 -9.45 -8.70
CA ASN A 240 14.93 -9.41 -8.70
C ASN A 240 14.42 -10.32 -9.83
N THR A 241 13.94 -11.48 -9.44
CA THR A 241 13.34 -12.47 -10.33
C THR A 241 11.90 -12.73 -9.91
N ASP A 242 11.11 -13.30 -10.81
CA ASP A 242 9.74 -13.71 -10.47
C ASP A 242 9.76 -14.72 -9.31
N GLU A 243 10.73 -15.65 -9.28
CA GLU A 243 10.90 -16.59 -8.16
C GLU A 243 11.08 -15.85 -6.81
N LYS A 244 11.89 -14.79 -6.79
CA LYS A 244 12.07 -13.97 -5.58
C LYS A 244 10.77 -13.31 -5.17
N THR A 245 9.99 -12.80 -6.12
CA THR A 245 8.71 -12.15 -5.87
C THR A 245 7.66 -13.15 -5.37
N PHE A 246 7.62 -14.37 -5.90
CA PHE A 246 6.77 -15.45 -5.37
C PHE A 246 7.15 -15.84 -3.94
N LYS A 247 8.44 -16.00 -3.63
CA LYS A 247 8.92 -16.22 -2.25
C LYS A 247 8.52 -15.09 -1.31
N PHE A 248 8.56 -13.84 -1.81
CA PHE A 248 8.12 -12.68 -1.04
C PHE A 248 6.62 -12.74 -0.71
N LEU A 249 5.78 -13.15 -1.66
CA LEU A 249 4.34 -13.36 -1.41
C LEU A 249 4.10 -14.42 -0.34
N VAL A 250 4.78 -15.56 -0.42
CA VAL A 250 4.68 -16.60 0.62
C VAL A 250 5.13 -16.06 1.99
N LEU A 251 6.22 -15.27 2.03
CA LEU A 251 6.67 -14.63 3.27
C LEU A 251 5.66 -13.65 3.86
N ILE A 252 4.89 -12.94 3.01
CA ILE A 252 3.80 -12.08 3.49
C ILE A 252 2.66 -12.92 4.05
N ILE A 253 2.23 -13.97 3.35
CA ILE A 253 1.13 -14.85 3.74
C ILE A 253 1.39 -15.48 5.11
N TYR A 254 2.59 -16.02 5.31
CA TYR A 254 3.00 -16.67 6.57
C TYR A 254 3.59 -15.70 7.61
N GLY A 255 3.77 -14.43 7.26
CA GLY A 255 4.32 -13.41 8.14
C GLY A 255 3.30 -12.88 9.16
N PHE A 256 3.80 -12.39 10.29
CA PHE A 256 2.97 -11.82 11.34
C PHE A 256 2.07 -10.69 10.83
N ASN A 257 0.76 -10.84 10.96
CA ASN A 257 -0.28 -9.92 10.50
C ASN A 257 -0.17 -9.55 9.00
N HIS A 258 0.44 -10.40 8.20
CA HIS A 258 0.70 -10.18 6.75
C HIS A 258 1.42 -8.85 6.47
N GLN A 259 2.21 -8.37 7.44
CA GLN A 259 2.90 -7.10 7.33
C GLN A 259 4.20 -7.22 6.54
N ILE A 260 4.60 -6.12 5.93
CA ILE A 260 5.84 -5.99 5.19
C ILE A 260 6.83 -5.17 6.04
N ARG A 261 8.00 -5.74 6.34
CA ARG A 261 9.04 -5.06 7.09
C ARG A 261 10.43 -5.50 6.65
N PHE A 262 11.29 -4.53 6.38
CA PHE A 262 12.70 -4.71 6.10
C PHE A 262 13.55 -4.06 7.19
N ASN A 263 14.71 -4.64 7.46
CA ASN A 263 15.70 -4.04 8.35
C ASN A 263 16.51 -2.93 7.64
N SER A 264 17.45 -2.34 8.35
CA SER A 264 18.30 -1.26 7.81
C SER A 264 19.26 -1.73 6.70
N SER A 265 19.52 -3.05 6.60
CA SER A 265 20.32 -3.65 5.54
C SER A 265 19.50 -4.04 4.32
N GLY A 266 18.19 -3.73 4.30
CA GLY A 266 17.29 -4.06 3.19
C GLY A 266 16.85 -5.53 3.19
N GLU A 267 17.04 -6.28 4.29
CA GLU A 267 16.61 -7.67 4.40
C GLU A 267 15.21 -7.73 4.98
N PHE A 268 14.36 -8.59 4.42
CA PHE A 268 13.05 -8.89 4.97
C PHE A 268 13.18 -9.53 6.35
N ASN A 269 12.55 -8.96 7.37
CA ASN A 269 12.75 -9.38 8.76
C ASN A 269 11.45 -9.54 9.58
N MET A 270 10.30 -9.70 8.89
CA MET A 270 9.04 -10.00 9.58
C MET A 270 9.12 -11.37 10.25
N PRO A 271 8.67 -11.52 11.51
CA PRO A 271 8.54 -12.84 12.15
C PRO A 271 7.40 -13.64 11.54
N VAL A 272 7.42 -14.96 11.78
CA VAL A 272 6.31 -15.85 11.40
C VAL A 272 5.02 -15.45 12.11
N GLY A 273 3.91 -15.58 11.41
CA GLY A 273 2.56 -15.38 11.91
C GLY A 273 1.90 -16.67 12.40
N LYS A 274 0.62 -16.55 12.76
CA LYS A 274 -0.23 -17.67 13.23
C LYS A 274 -1.07 -18.31 12.12
N ARG A 275 -1.11 -17.69 10.93
CA ARG A 275 -1.94 -18.08 9.78
C ARG A 275 -1.08 -18.69 8.69
N ASP A 276 -1.71 -19.36 7.75
CA ASP A 276 -1.11 -19.92 6.55
C ASP A 276 -1.90 -19.57 5.29
N PHE A 277 -1.60 -20.26 4.22
CA PHE A 277 -2.26 -20.13 2.94
C PHE A 277 -3.63 -20.83 3.00
N ASN A 278 -4.69 -20.03 3.17
CA ASN A 278 -6.07 -20.51 3.27
C ASN A 278 -7.00 -19.49 2.57
#